data_8d473c0d83f9d2e95e2ea34ba3f42c22
#
_entry.id   8d473c0d83f9d2e95e2ea34ba3f42c22
#
_cell.length_a   1.000
_cell.length_b   1.000
_cell.length_c   1.000
_cell.angle_alpha   90.00
_cell.angle_beta   90.00
_cell.angle_gamma   90.00
#
_symmetry.space_group_name_H-M   'P 1'
#
loop_
_entity.id
_entity.type
_entity.pdbx_description
1 polymer ?
#
loop_
_entity_poly.entity_id
_entity_poly.type
_entity_poly.pdbx_seq_one_letter_code
_entity_poly.pdbx_strand_id
1 'polypeptide(L)'
;MSKGSVITFYSYKGGVGRTFTLANVAALLSLWGYKVLCIDWDLEAPGLHLYFKPWMTKKDSYGLLELIQAYVDGLEPDWQDFLMEVAIPGSPQSLFLMQAGSLDATYVQRMQTLDWNLLYEEHQLGDFVEGLREAWKDNFDFILIDSRTGITDTGSICTVQLPDILMLILTANSQSLDGSLDTLERIQARRATFPLDRAKLLVVPIVSRFERRVEYALADRWLARFAEVFPAMYSDWAHKDVTASDLLNFLRVPYVPIWNFGEEIPAITKGTSDVDDIGYSLETIAALVAHNLAATDVLTQSRDKYILAARTAVSQQLLQAERLKTGIKVFISYSYRDVRYMQELRAHLRPLERQGFIVTWGDRRVSGGQSWTETINRELEQANIILMLVSSDYLASDYIYEREIRLALELHETGRAIVIPIILRPTDWMSSPLARLPALPKGAVSISQYRDRDLAWVDVVTGIRQIIDTLRDKTR
;
A
#
# COMPACT_ATOMS: atom_id res chain seq x y z
N MET A 1 -0.68 6.65 6.32
CA MET A 1 -0.68 5.31 5.70
C MET A 1 -1.56 4.43 6.57
N SER A 2 -2.36 3.53 6.01
CA SER A 2 -3.05 2.50 6.80
C SER A 2 -2.00 1.55 7.38
N LYS A 3 -2.21 1.09 8.63
CA LYS A 3 -1.33 0.05 9.21
C LYS A 3 -1.40 -1.21 8.37
N GLY A 4 -0.29 -1.95 8.28
CA GLY A 4 -0.22 -3.23 7.59
C GLY A 4 -1.15 -4.30 8.18
N SER A 5 -1.35 -5.38 7.43
CA SER A 5 -2.22 -6.50 7.84
C SER A 5 -1.39 -7.74 8.16
N VAL A 6 -1.68 -8.39 9.29
CA VAL A 6 -1.08 -9.67 9.68
C VAL A 6 -1.97 -10.81 9.22
N ILE A 7 -1.42 -11.71 8.42
CA ILE A 7 -2.12 -12.81 7.75
C ILE A 7 -1.44 -14.11 8.10
N THR A 8 -2.12 -14.96 8.84
CA THR A 8 -1.59 -16.29 9.16
C THR A 8 -2.14 -17.32 8.19
N PHE A 9 -1.25 -18.11 7.62
CA PHE A 9 -1.58 -19.31 6.85
C PHE A 9 -1.59 -20.49 7.80
N TYR A 10 -2.74 -21.11 7.95
CA TYR A 10 -2.95 -22.21 8.88
C TYR A 10 -3.59 -23.42 8.19
N SER A 11 -3.26 -24.61 8.66
CA SER A 11 -3.92 -25.85 8.25
C SER A 11 -3.98 -26.85 9.40
N TYR A 12 -5.07 -27.59 9.52
CA TYR A 12 -5.21 -28.65 10.52
C TYR A 12 -4.25 -29.81 10.26
N LYS A 13 -4.01 -30.15 8.98
CA LYS A 13 -3.10 -31.21 8.57
C LYS A 13 -1.84 -30.68 7.91
N GLY A 14 -0.73 -31.43 8.05
CA GLY A 14 0.48 -31.21 7.27
C GLY A 14 0.34 -31.61 5.80
N GLY A 15 1.23 -31.08 4.96
CA GLY A 15 1.33 -31.47 3.55
C GLY A 15 0.17 -31.00 2.65
N VAL A 16 -0.66 -30.07 3.09
CA VAL A 16 -1.77 -29.52 2.28
C VAL A 16 -1.37 -28.36 1.38
N GLY A 17 -0.10 -27.93 1.39
CA GLY A 17 0.39 -26.81 0.57
C GLY A 17 0.28 -25.44 1.22
N ARG A 18 0.27 -25.34 2.54
CA ARG A 18 0.22 -24.08 3.30
C ARG A 18 1.42 -23.18 2.98
N THR A 19 2.64 -23.63 3.27
CA THR A 19 3.91 -22.93 3.01
C THR A 19 4.09 -22.57 1.53
N PHE A 20 3.73 -23.50 0.64
CA PHE A 20 3.73 -23.29 -0.81
C PHE A 20 2.81 -22.12 -1.21
N THR A 21 1.56 -22.08 -0.70
CA THR A 21 0.61 -21.01 -1.01
C THR A 21 1.12 -19.68 -0.48
N LEU A 22 1.63 -19.63 0.77
CA LEU A 22 2.22 -18.44 1.36
C LEU A 22 3.38 -17.90 0.51
N ALA A 23 4.35 -18.75 0.16
CA ALA A 23 5.52 -18.34 -0.60
C ALA A 23 5.17 -17.73 -1.96
N ASN A 24 4.20 -18.30 -2.66
CA ASN A 24 3.73 -17.77 -3.95
C ASN A 24 2.98 -16.44 -3.80
N VAL A 25 2.09 -16.33 -2.80
CA VAL A 25 1.38 -15.08 -2.49
C VAL A 25 2.36 -13.97 -2.12
N ALA A 26 3.35 -14.26 -1.27
CA ALA A 26 4.40 -13.32 -0.88
C ALA A 26 5.19 -12.81 -2.09
N ALA A 27 5.60 -13.71 -2.97
CA ALA A 27 6.34 -13.38 -4.17
C ALA A 27 5.54 -12.47 -5.12
N LEU A 28 4.25 -12.77 -5.33
CA LEU A 28 3.36 -11.95 -6.17
C LEU A 28 3.14 -10.56 -5.57
N LEU A 29 2.89 -10.45 -4.28
CA LEU A 29 2.74 -9.16 -3.60
C LEU A 29 4.02 -8.32 -3.71
N SER A 30 5.20 -8.93 -3.53
CA SER A 30 6.48 -8.27 -3.72
C SER A 30 6.69 -7.79 -5.16
N LEU A 31 6.35 -8.61 -6.17
CA LEU A 31 6.38 -8.24 -7.59
C LEU A 31 5.46 -7.05 -7.90
N TRP A 32 4.36 -6.89 -7.19
CA TRP A 32 3.43 -5.75 -7.33
C TRP A 32 3.86 -4.51 -6.54
N GLY A 33 5.01 -4.58 -5.83
CA GLY A 33 5.61 -3.47 -5.12
C GLY A 33 5.15 -3.27 -3.69
N TYR A 34 4.41 -4.21 -3.10
CA TYR A 34 4.06 -4.18 -1.69
C TYR A 34 5.28 -4.55 -0.82
N LYS A 35 5.37 -3.92 0.36
CA LYS A 35 6.34 -4.28 1.38
C LYS A 35 5.85 -5.51 2.13
N VAL A 36 6.54 -6.63 1.97
CA VAL A 36 6.13 -7.94 2.52
C VAL A 36 7.15 -8.45 3.51
N LEU A 37 6.67 -8.85 4.69
CA LEU A 37 7.41 -9.64 5.67
C LEU A 37 6.83 -11.05 5.72
N CYS A 38 7.66 -12.06 5.52
CA CYS A 38 7.32 -13.46 5.74
C CYS A 38 7.95 -13.93 7.06
N ILE A 39 7.19 -14.67 7.86
CA ILE A 39 7.67 -15.22 9.13
C ILE A 39 7.41 -16.72 9.15
N ASP A 40 8.47 -17.50 9.29
CA ASP A 40 8.37 -18.96 9.50
C ASP A 40 8.19 -19.25 10.99
N TRP A 41 6.96 -19.47 11.39
CA TRP A 41 6.60 -19.84 12.78
C TRP A 41 6.44 -21.35 12.96
N ASP A 42 6.68 -22.16 11.91
CA ASP A 42 6.73 -23.62 12.04
C ASP A 42 8.10 -24.05 12.56
N LEU A 43 8.36 -23.79 13.83
CA LEU A 43 9.65 -24.05 14.46
C LEU A 43 10.03 -25.54 14.47
N GLU A 44 9.08 -26.48 14.38
CA GLU A 44 9.38 -27.90 14.40
C GLU A 44 9.74 -28.47 13.03
N ALA A 45 9.15 -27.91 11.97
CA ALA A 45 9.40 -28.36 10.59
C ALA A 45 9.57 -27.15 9.65
N PRO A 46 10.56 -26.27 9.90
CA PRO A 46 10.73 -25.05 9.14
C PRO A 46 11.05 -25.35 7.68
N GLY A 47 10.34 -24.67 6.78
CA GLY A 47 10.47 -24.95 5.34
C GLY A 47 10.35 -23.72 4.45
N LEU A 48 9.88 -22.59 4.97
CA LEU A 48 9.60 -21.40 4.17
C LEU A 48 10.88 -20.84 3.50
N HIS A 49 12.01 -20.88 4.18
CA HIS A 49 13.30 -20.43 3.68
C HIS A 49 13.75 -21.20 2.41
N LEU A 50 13.34 -22.45 2.23
CA LEU A 50 13.71 -23.27 1.08
C LEU A 50 13.14 -22.70 -0.23
N TYR A 51 11.92 -22.14 -0.20
CA TYR A 51 11.30 -21.49 -1.35
C TYR A 51 12.03 -20.23 -1.79
N PHE A 52 12.63 -19.50 -0.85
CA PHE A 52 13.31 -18.24 -1.13
C PHE A 52 14.82 -18.37 -1.27
N LYS A 53 15.39 -19.54 -1.00
CA LYS A 53 16.82 -19.83 -1.00
C LYS A 53 17.58 -19.31 -2.22
N PRO A 54 17.06 -19.40 -3.47
CA PRO A 54 17.76 -18.90 -4.65
C PRO A 54 17.99 -17.39 -4.66
N TRP A 55 17.21 -16.61 -3.90
CA TRP A 55 17.20 -15.15 -3.91
C TRP A 55 17.57 -14.51 -2.55
N MET A 56 18.00 -15.31 -1.59
CA MET A 56 18.46 -14.84 -0.28
C MET A 56 19.81 -14.16 -0.42
N THR A 57 19.99 -12.99 0.19
CA THR A 57 21.23 -12.20 0.11
C THR A 57 22.33 -12.67 1.03
N LYS A 58 21.96 -13.38 2.12
CA LYS A 58 22.89 -13.99 3.10
C LYS A 58 22.58 -15.47 3.26
N LYS A 59 23.57 -16.28 3.58
CA LYS A 59 23.40 -17.74 3.77
C LYS A 59 23.05 -18.13 5.19
N ASP A 60 23.57 -17.43 6.18
CA ASP A 60 23.39 -17.73 7.59
C ASP A 60 22.84 -16.48 8.28
N SER A 61 21.66 -16.57 8.85
CA SER A 61 21.08 -15.50 9.65
C SER A 61 20.34 -16.10 10.85
N TYR A 62 20.29 -15.33 11.91
CA TYR A 62 19.39 -15.58 13.02
C TYR A 62 17.94 -15.38 12.56
N GLY A 63 17.00 -15.93 13.30
CA GLY A 63 15.59 -15.84 12.98
C GLY A 63 14.75 -15.71 14.24
N LEU A 64 13.52 -16.20 14.16
CA LEU A 64 12.51 -16.07 15.21
C LEU A 64 12.97 -16.72 16.54
N LEU A 65 13.61 -17.91 16.48
CA LEU A 65 14.06 -18.62 17.67
C LEU A 65 15.09 -17.78 18.45
N GLU A 66 16.07 -17.20 17.76
CA GLU A 66 17.10 -16.36 18.37
C GLU A 66 16.52 -15.03 18.87
N LEU A 67 15.56 -14.45 18.18
CA LEU A 67 14.85 -13.25 18.63
C LEU A 67 14.13 -13.48 19.96
N ILE A 68 13.39 -14.60 20.08
CA ILE A 68 12.71 -14.97 21.31
C ILE A 68 13.74 -15.28 22.42
N GLN A 69 14.80 -16.01 22.11
CA GLN A 69 15.85 -16.34 23.07
C GLN A 69 16.52 -15.07 23.61
N ALA A 70 16.90 -14.12 22.76
CA ALA A 70 17.50 -12.86 23.18
C ALA A 70 16.56 -12.06 24.12
N TYR A 71 15.25 -12.06 23.84
CA TYR A 71 14.28 -11.44 24.72
C TYR A 71 14.22 -12.14 26.11
N VAL A 72 14.18 -13.47 26.12
CA VAL A 72 14.16 -14.29 27.36
C VAL A 72 15.42 -14.07 28.20
N ASP A 73 16.56 -13.90 27.55
CA ASP A 73 17.85 -13.61 28.21
C ASP A 73 17.93 -12.16 28.75
N GLY A 74 16.83 -11.38 28.66
CA GLY A 74 16.74 -10.01 29.18
C GLY A 74 17.41 -8.97 28.31
N LEU A 75 17.67 -9.28 27.04
CA LEU A 75 18.15 -8.34 26.05
C LEU A 75 16.96 -7.56 25.45
N GLU A 76 17.25 -6.40 24.87
CA GLU A 76 16.30 -5.62 24.07
C GLU A 76 16.65 -5.79 22.58
N PRO A 77 16.31 -6.93 21.93
CA PRO A 77 16.73 -7.19 20.56
C PRO A 77 15.97 -6.28 19.58
N ASP A 78 16.69 -5.71 18.62
CA ASP A 78 16.07 -5.11 17.44
C ASP A 78 15.64 -6.22 16.49
N TRP A 79 14.33 -6.39 16.29
CA TRP A 79 13.79 -7.43 15.42
C TRP A 79 14.26 -7.33 13.98
N GLN A 80 14.71 -6.16 13.53
CA GLN A 80 15.25 -5.93 12.17
C GLN A 80 16.55 -6.69 11.94
N ASP A 81 17.35 -6.92 12.97
CA ASP A 81 18.59 -7.69 12.89
C ASP A 81 18.36 -9.19 12.56
N PHE A 82 17.13 -9.66 12.77
CA PHE A 82 16.72 -11.04 12.53
C PHE A 82 16.02 -11.23 11.17
N LEU A 83 16.02 -10.20 10.33
CA LEU A 83 15.47 -10.26 8.99
C LEU A 83 16.50 -10.63 7.95
N MET A 84 16.07 -11.45 7.01
CA MET A 84 16.79 -11.74 5.79
C MET A 84 16.12 -11.05 4.61
N GLU A 85 16.91 -10.37 3.81
CA GLU A 85 16.46 -9.77 2.56
C GLU A 85 16.44 -10.82 1.45
N VAL A 86 15.34 -10.87 0.69
CA VAL A 86 15.12 -11.76 -0.43
C VAL A 86 14.88 -10.93 -1.69
N ALA A 87 15.81 -10.99 -2.64
CA ALA A 87 15.79 -10.21 -3.88
C ALA A 87 15.07 -10.99 -5.01
N ILE A 88 13.74 -10.95 -5.03
CA ILE A 88 12.94 -11.63 -6.06
C ILE A 88 13.16 -10.94 -7.42
N PRO A 89 13.51 -11.70 -8.49
CA PRO A 89 13.73 -11.13 -9.82
C PRO A 89 12.49 -10.39 -10.34
N GLY A 90 12.66 -9.14 -10.77
CA GLY A 90 11.58 -8.30 -11.28
C GLY A 90 10.77 -7.58 -10.20
N SER A 91 11.03 -7.82 -8.93
CA SER A 91 10.40 -7.05 -7.85
C SER A 91 11.03 -5.64 -7.75
N PRO A 92 10.21 -4.58 -7.58
CA PRO A 92 10.72 -3.22 -7.39
C PRO A 92 11.36 -3.00 -6.02
N GLN A 93 11.15 -3.89 -5.07
CA GLN A 93 11.74 -3.87 -3.73
C GLN A 93 11.91 -5.29 -3.18
N SER A 94 12.80 -5.46 -2.21
CA SER A 94 13.03 -6.75 -1.57
C SER A 94 11.85 -7.19 -0.71
N LEU A 95 11.63 -8.51 -0.66
CA LEU A 95 10.82 -9.17 0.35
C LEU A 95 11.71 -9.44 1.57
N PHE A 96 11.16 -9.41 2.77
CA PHE A 96 11.86 -9.74 3.99
C PHE A 96 11.37 -11.07 4.56
N LEU A 97 12.31 -11.88 5.04
CA LEU A 97 12.04 -13.18 5.66
C LEU A 97 12.64 -13.21 7.07
N MET A 98 11.80 -13.46 8.07
CA MET A 98 12.22 -13.92 9.38
C MET A 98 12.10 -15.46 9.38
N GLN A 99 13.20 -16.15 9.19
CA GLN A 99 13.21 -17.61 9.21
C GLN A 99 12.99 -18.15 10.64
N ALA A 100 12.69 -19.44 10.79
CA ALA A 100 12.43 -20.06 12.08
C ALA A 100 13.61 -19.94 13.06
N GLY A 101 14.83 -19.92 12.55
CA GLY A 101 16.07 -19.76 13.29
C GLY A 101 17.27 -20.26 12.50
N SER A 102 18.47 -20.20 13.08
CA SER A 102 19.65 -20.82 12.50
C SER A 102 19.55 -22.35 12.61
N LEU A 103 19.39 -23.02 11.48
CA LEU A 103 19.15 -24.47 11.38
C LEU A 103 20.45 -25.28 11.50
N ASP A 104 21.27 -24.95 12.51
CA ASP A 104 22.50 -25.67 12.84
C ASP A 104 22.22 -26.95 13.67
N ALA A 105 23.28 -27.68 14.02
CA ALA A 105 23.19 -28.92 14.78
C ALA A 105 22.54 -28.74 16.18
N THR A 106 22.48 -27.52 16.70
CA THR A 106 21.92 -27.19 18.02
C THR A 106 20.46 -26.72 17.96
N TYR A 107 19.92 -26.48 16.76
CA TYR A 107 18.58 -25.90 16.56
C TYR A 107 17.48 -26.66 17.32
N VAL A 108 17.44 -27.99 17.13
CA VAL A 108 16.40 -28.83 17.76
C VAL A 108 16.49 -28.76 19.28
N GLN A 109 17.71 -28.78 19.84
CA GLN A 109 17.91 -28.67 21.29
C GLN A 109 17.43 -27.31 21.80
N ARG A 110 17.80 -26.22 21.14
CA ARG A 110 17.39 -24.85 21.49
C ARG A 110 15.86 -24.69 21.42
N MET A 111 15.24 -25.20 20.37
CA MET A 111 13.77 -25.16 20.22
C MET A 111 13.06 -25.95 21.34
N GLN A 112 13.59 -27.12 21.72
CA GLN A 112 13.01 -27.96 22.76
C GLN A 112 13.18 -27.39 24.18
N THR A 113 14.13 -26.49 24.40
CA THR A 113 14.31 -25.82 25.70
C THR A 113 13.29 -24.71 25.95
N LEU A 114 12.53 -24.26 24.92
CA LEU A 114 11.49 -23.25 25.09
C LEU A 114 10.25 -23.85 25.74
N ASP A 115 9.99 -23.48 26.98
CA ASP A 115 8.69 -23.72 27.64
C ASP A 115 7.77 -22.53 27.40
N TRP A 116 6.85 -22.69 26.44
CA TRP A 116 5.95 -21.62 26.03
C TRP A 116 5.01 -21.12 27.14
N ASN A 117 4.59 -22.01 28.04
CA ASN A 117 3.74 -21.63 29.16
C ASN A 117 4.51 -20.74 30.12
N LEU A 118 5.74 -21.15 30.47
CA LEU A 118 6.63 -20.38 31.34
C LEU A 118 6.95 -19.00 30.70
N LEU A 119 7.18 -18.95 29.39
CA LEU A 119 7.46 -17.71 28.68
C LEU A 119 6.30 -16.72 28.73
N TYR A 120 5.06 -17.22 28.65
CA TYR A 120 3.88 -16.37 28.80
C TYR A 120 3.65 -15.93 30.25
N GLU A 121 3.81 -16.81 31.22
CA GLU A 121 3.52 -16.55 32.63
C GLU A 121 4.59 -15.71 33.32
N GLU A 122 5.86 -15.99 33.07
CA GLU A 122 6.99 -15.34 33.80
C GLU A 122 7.73 -14.27 32.99
N HIS A 123 7.79 -14.41 31.65
CA HIS A 123 8.55 -13.51 30.79
C HIS A 123 7.68 -12.52 29.98
N GLN A 124 6.35 -12.48 30.21
CA GLN A 124 5.44 -11.55 29.51
C GLN A 124 5.58 -11.63 27.97
N LEU A 125 5.81 -12.84 27.45
CA LEU A 125 5.99 -13.05 26.00
C LEU A 125 4.81 -12.52 25.18
N GLY A 126 3.60 -12.53 25.73
CA GLY A 126 2.40 -11.99 25.09
C GLY A 126 2.55 -10.50 24.74
N ASP A 127 3.06 -9.70 25.66
CA ASP A 127 3.25 -8.26 25.46
C ASP A 127 4.39 -7.99 24.46
N PHE A 128 5.47 -8.77 24.52
CA PHE A 128 6.57 -8.69 23.56
C PHE A 128 6.09 -8.98 22.12
N VAL A 129 5.35 -10.08 21.93
CA VAL A 129 4.78 -10.46 20.63
C VAL A 129 3.81 -9.39 20.11
N GLU A 130 3.06 -8.74 21.00
CA GLU A 130 2.19 -7.63 20.62
C GLU A 130 2.99 -6.41 20.17
N GLY A 131 4.06 -6.07 20.86
CA GLY A 131 5.00 -5.02 20.46
C GLY A 131 5.60 -5.28 19.07
N LEU A 132 6.03 -6.52 18.82
CA LEU A 132 6.52 -6.94 17.50
C LEU A 132 5.45 -6.79 16.42
N ARG A 133 4.21 -7.25 16.70
CA ARG A 133 3.09 -7.15 15.76
C ARG A 133 2.85 -5.70 15.33
N GLU A 134 2.78 -4.77 16.28
CA GLU A 134 2.55 -3.35 15.97
C GLU A 134 3.73 -2.77 15.19
N ALA A 135 4.97 -3.10 15.58
CA ALA A 135 6.16 -2.66 14.85
C ALA A 135 6.18 -3.18 13.40
N TRP A 136 5.81 -4.44 13.17
CA TRP A 136 5.71 -5.00 11.82
C TRP A 136 4.64 -4.31 10.99
N LYS A 137 3.46 -4.03 11.58
CA LYS A 137 2.34 -3.32 10.90
C LYS A 137 2.68 -1.88 10.52
N ASP A 138 3.57 -1.24 11.25
CA ASP A 138 4.02 0.12 10.94
C ASP A 138 5.07 0.15 9.80
N ASN A 139 5.74 -0.98 9.53
CA ASN A 139 6.84 -1.06 8.56
C ASN A 139 6.49 -1.81 7.26
N PHE A 140 5.51 -2.72 7.28
CA PHE A 140 5.13 -3.56 6.14
C PHE A 140 3.66 -3.42 5.80
N ASP A 141 3.33 -3.59 4.51
CA ASP A 141 1.93 -3.64 4.04
C ASP A 141 1.29 -4.97 4.42
N PHE A 142 2.03 -6.06 4.27
CA PHE A 142 1.58 -7.42 4.60
C PHE A 142 2.63 -8.19 5.38
N ILE A 143 2.19 -8.80 6.49
CA ILE A 143 2.96 -9.71 7.32
C ILE A 143 2.34 -11.10 7.17
N LEU A 144 3.03 -12.03 6.50
CA LEU A 144 2.57 -13.37 6.17
C LEU A 144 3.24 -14.38 7.09
N ILE A 145 2.46 -15.08 7.91
CA ILE A 145 2.97 -16.01 8.91
C ILE A 145 2.67 -17.45 8.48
N ASP A 146 3.71 -18.26 8.33
CA ASP A 146 3.59 -19.71 8.16
C ASP A 146 3.50 -20.37 9.52
N SER A 147 2.31 -20.83 9.89
CA SER A 147 2.06 -21.41 11.20
C SER A 147 2.36 -22.91 11.21
N ARG A 148 2.50 -23.48 12.38
CA ARG A 148 2.48 -24.94 12.57
C ARG A 148 1.10 -25.53 12.30
N THR A 149 1.06 -26.83 12.00
CA THR A 149 -0.18 -27.61 11.85
C THR A 149 -0.72 -28.07 13.20
N GLY A 150 -2.03 -28.29 13.28
CA GLY A 150 -2.68 -28.83 14.47
C GLY A 150 -2.88 -27.82 15.59
N ILE A 151 -3.35 -28.34 16.74
CA ILE A 151 -3.66 -27.52 17.93
C ILE A 151 -2.48 -27.62 18.88
N THR A 152 -1.68 -26.56 18.96
CA THR A 152 -0.51 -26.49 19.85
C THR A 152 -0.48 -25.17 20.59
N ASP A 153 0.28 -25.08 21.68
CA ASP A 153 0.42 -23.83 22.46
C ASP A 153 1.07 -22.71 21.61
N THR A 154 2.07 -23.04 20.82
CA THR A 154 2.66 -22.14 19.79
C THR A 154 1.66 -21.76 18.70
N GLY A 155 0.74 -22.65 18.34
CA GLY A 155 -0.33 -22.38 17.39
C GLY A 155 -1.30 -21.30 17.86
N SER A 156 -1.46 -21.10 19.16
CA SER A 156 -2.30 -20.03 19.72
C SER A 156 -1.75 -18.64 19.41
N ILE A 157 -0.42 -18.46 19.38
CA ILE A 157 0.20 -17.18 18.99
C ILE A 157 -0.18 -16.83 17.55
N CYS A 158 0.03 -17.77 16.62
CA CYS A 158 -0.21 -17.56 15.21
C CYS A 158 -1.69 -17.51 14.81
N THR A 159 -2.58 -18.11 15.60
CA THR A 159 -4.00 -18.23 15.21
C THR A 159 -4.93 -17.36 16.04
N VAL A 160 -4.53 -17.00 17.26
CA VAL A 160 -5.34 -16.18 18.17
C VAL A 160 -4.77 -14.78 18.32
N GLN A 161 -3.48 -14.66 18.65
CA GLN A 161 -2.88 -13.37 19.02
C GLN A 161 -2.47 -12.53 17.80
N LEU A 162 -1.74 -13.07 16.86
CA LEU A 162 -1.12 -12.30 15.77
C LEU A 162 -2.08 -11.87 14.65
N PRO A 163 -2.98 -12.73 14.11
CA PRO A 163 -3.59 -12.45 12.83
C PRO A 163 -4.75 -11.46 12.88
N ASP A 164 -4.84 -10.63 11.83
CA ASP A 164 -6.05 -9.93 11.42
C ASP A 164 -6.88 -10.84 10.48
N ILE A 165 -6.18 -11.65 9.66
CA ILE A 165 -6.77 -12.57 8.67
C ILE A 165 -6.16 -13.96 8.85
N LEU A 166 -7.01 -14.99 8.87
CA LEU A 166 -6.62 -16.39 8.90
C LEU A 166 -6.92 -17.04 7.54
N MET A 167 -5.88 -17.35 6.76
CA MET A 167 -5.96 -18.18 5.56
C MET A 167 -6.03 -19.64 5.97
N LEU A 168 -7.22 -20.22 5.95
CA LEU A 168 -7.47 -21.60 6.36
C LEU A 168 -7.30 -22.54 5.18
N ILE A 169 -6.13 -23.20 5.08
CA ILE A 169 -5.81 -24.11 3.98
C ILE A 169 -6.30 -25.51 4.32
N LEU A 170 -7.17 -26.05 3.48
CA LEU A 170 -7.77 -27.36 3.70
C LEU A 170 -7.89 -28.17 2.40
N THR A 171 -8.05 -29.48 2.53
CA THR A 171 -8.24 -30.40 1.40
C THR A 171 -9.61 -31.04 1.44
N ALA A 172 -10.10 -31.53 0.31
CA ALA A 172 -11.41 -32.16 0.15
C ALA A 172 -11.48 -33.56 0.79
N ASN A 173 -11.36 -33.62 2.12
CA ASN A 173 -11.61 -34.81 2.91
C ASN A 173 -12.16 -34.45 4.28
N SER A 174 -12.94 -35.36 4.89
CA SER A 174 -13.67 -35.08 6.14
C SER A 174 -12.74 -34.72 7.29
N GLN A 175 -11.61 -35.41 7.46
CA GLN A 175 -10.69 -35.15 8.55
C GLN A 175 -10.07 -33.72 8.45
N SER A 176 -9.79 -33.25 7.23
CA SER A 176 -9.27 -31.87 7.04
C SER A 176 -10.35 -30.84 7.33
N LEU A 177 -11.56 -31.04 6.81
CA LEU A 177 -12.66 -30.12 7.01
C LEU A 177 -13.10 -30.09 8.48
N ASP A 178 -13.46 -31.24 9.05
CA ASP A 178 -14.03 -31.31 10.40
C ASP A 178 -13.00 -30.84 11.45
N GLY A 179 -11.72 -31.24 11.32
CA GLY A 179 -10.66 -30.78 12.21
C GLY A 179 -10.34 -29.28 12.05
N SER A 180 -10.51 -28.71 10.86
CA SER A 180 -10.37 -27.26 10.65
C SER A 180 -11.51 -26.48 11.31
N LEU A 181 -12.74 -27.00 11.26
CA LEU A 181 -13.91 -26.39 11.90
C LEU A 181 -13.79 -26.42 13.43
N ASP A 182 -13.45 -27.58 14.00
CA ASP A 182 -13.21 -27.72 15.45
C ASP A 182 -12.12 -26.74 15.94
N THR A 183 -11.06 -26.60 15.14
CA THR A 183 -9.98 -25.65 15.48
C THR A 183 -10.46 -24.23 15.42
N LEU A 184 -11.22 -23.86 14.39
CA LEU A 184 -11.76 -22.51 14.25
C LEU A 184 -12.67 -22.13 15.41
N GLU A 185 -13.55 -23.01 15.85
CA GLU A 185 -14.39 -22.80 17.04
C GLU A 185 -13.54 -22.50 18.28
N ARG A 186 -12.46 -23.26 18.49
CA ARG A 186 -11.54 -23.06 19.62
C ARG A 186 -10.78 -21.71 19.51
N ILE A 187 -10.33 -21.35 18.30
CA ILE A 187 -9.68 -20.04 18.04
C ILE A 187 -10.65 -18.92 18.41
N GLN A 188 -11.90 -18.99 17.94
CA GLN A 188 -12.91 -17.97 18.20
C GLN A 188 -13.24 -17.86 19.69
N ALA A 189 -13.39 -19.00 20.38
CA ALA A 189 -13.64 -19.02 21.82
C ALA A 189 -12.47 -18.40 22.62
N ARG A 190 -11.23 -18.75 22.30
CA ARG A 190 -10.04 -18.17 22.95
C ARG A 190 -9.92 -16.67 22.64
N ARG A 191 -10.21 -16.25 21.41
CA ARG A 191 -10.14 -14.85 21.01
C ARG A 191 -11.19 -13.98 21.72
N ALA A 192 -12.36 -14.53 21.98
CA ALA A 192 -13.43 -13.84 22.74
C ALA A 192 -13.04 -13.55 24.20
N THR A 193 -12.12 -14.32 24.76
CA THR A 193 -11.60 -14.13 26.14
C THR A 193 -10.23 -13.45 26.18
N PHE A 194 -9.67 -13.08 25.02
CA PHE A 194 -8.35 -12.47 24.93
C PHE A 194 -8.41 -11.04 25.50
N PRO A 195 -7.43 -10.61 26.33
CA PRO A 195 -7.51 -9.35 27.07
C PRO A 195 -7.37 -8.08 26.22
N LEU A 196 -7.02 -8.22 24.94
CA LEU A 196 -6.85 -7.11 24.02
C LEU A 196 -8.12 -6.89 23.18
N ASP A 197 -8.59 -5.64 23.12
CA ASP A 197 -9.68 -5.25 22.22
C ASP A 197 -9.19 -5.27 20.77
N ARG A 198 -9.67 -6.23 19.98
CA ARG A 198 -9.28 -6.44 18.59
C ARG A 198 -10.47 -6.57 17.68
N ALA A 199 -10.26 -6.15 16.43
CA ALA A 199 -11.19 -6.43 15.36
C ALA A 199 -11.43 -7.95 15.23
N LYS A 200 -12.61 -8.31 14.74
CA LYS A 200 -12.98 -9.70 14.48
C LYS A 200 -11.96 -10.34 13.53
N LEU A 201 -11.56 -11.58 13.84
CA LEU A 201 -10.71 -12.38 12.95
C LEU A 201 -11.47 -12.71 11.67
N LEU A 202 -10.92 -12.30 10.53
CA LEU A 202 -11.46 -12.65 9.23
C LEU A 202 -10.90 -14.00 8.79
N VAL A 203 -11.75 -14.92 8.38
CA VAL A 203 -11.34 -16.28 7.99
C VAL A 203 -11.59 -16.49 6.51
N VAL A 204 -10.53 -16.87 5.79
CA VAL A 204 -10.56 -17.15 4.35
C VAL A 204 -10.26 -18.62 4.12
N PRO A 205 -11.26 -19.47 3.91
CA PRO A 205 -11.04 -20.88 3.56
C PRO A 205 -10.55 -21.00 2.12
N ILE A 206 -9.44 -21.75 1.95
CA ILE A 206 -8.83 -22.04 0.66
C ILE A 206 -8.77 -23.56 0.49
N VAL A 207 -9.45 -24.04 -0.54
CA VAL A 207 -9.44 -25.48 -0.87
C VAL A 207 -8.22 -25.80 -1.71
N SER A 208 -7.24 -26.45 -1.12
CA SER A 208 -5.97 -26.78 -1.75
C SER A 208 -5.94 -28.21 -2.28
N ARG A 209 -5.04 -28.46 -3.24
CA ARG A 209 -4.89 -29.78 -3.90
C ARG A 209 -6.20 -30.34 -4.45
N PHE A 210 -7.00 -29.46 -5.03
CA PHE A 210 -8.34 -29.81 -5.49
C PHE A 210 -8.28 -30.41 -6.91
N GLU A 211 -8.61 -31.71 -7.03
CA GLU A 211 -8.67 -32.40 -8.31
C GLU A 211 -10.11 -32.41 -8.83
N ARG A 212 -10.33 -31.89 -10.02
CA ARG A 212 -11.64 -31.85 -10.68
C ARG A 212 -11.62 -32.52 -12.05
N ARG A 213 -10.46 -32.79 -12.62
CA ARG A 213 -10.33 -33.23 -14.00
C ARG A 213 -10.65 -34.74 -14.18
N VAL A 214 -10.41 -35.53 -13.13
CA VAL A 214 -10.60 -36.98 -13.16
C VAL A 214 -11.85 -37.40 -12.40
N GLU A 215 -12.10 -36.85 -11.23
CA GLU A 215 -13.14 -37.27 -10.29
C GLU A 215 -14.27 -36.25 -10.15
N TYR A 216 -14.95 -35.92 -11.25
CA TYR A 216 -16.00 -34.88 -11.29
C TYR A 216 -17.09 -35.03 -10.23
N ALA A 217 -17.65 -36.26 -10.09
CA ALA A 217 -18.77 -36.49 -9.17
C ALA A 217 -18.37 -36.35 -7.70
N LEU A 218 -17.13 -36.66 -7.35
CA LEU A 218 -16.57 -36.46 -6.01
C LEU A 218 -16.28 -34.96 -5.78
N ALA A 219 -15.68 -34.31 -6.76
CA ALA A 219 -15.40 -32.88 -6.72
C ALA A 219 -16.67 -32.05 -6.52
N ASP A 220 -17.73 -32.32 -7.28
CA ASP A 220 -18.99 -31.58 -7.16
C ASP A 220 -19.67 -31.81 -5.80
N ARG A 221 -19.62 -33.03 -5.24
CA ARG A 221 -20.11 -33.30 -3.88
C ARG A 221 -19.34 -32.50 -2.83
N TRP A 222 -18.02 -32.40 -2.94
CA TRP A 222 -17.21 -31.62 -2.02
C TRP A 222 -17.46 -30.12 -2.16
N LEU A 223 -17.62 -29.61 -3.39
CA LEU A 223 -17.99 -28.19 -3.61
C LEU A 223 -19.33 -27.85 -2.98
N ALA A 224 -20.34 -28.74 -3.12
CA ALA A 224 -21.63 -28.54 -2.47
C ALA A 224 -21.49 -28.49 -0.94
N ARG A 225 -20.71 -29.42 -0.34
CA ARG A 225 -20.46 -29.43 1.11
C ARG A 225 -19.72 -28.16 1.59
N PHE A 226 -18.73 -27.69 0.85
CA PHE A 226 -18.05 -26.43 1.17
C PHE A 226 -18.98 -25.22 1.05
N ALA A 227 -19.86 -25.20 0.04
CA ALA A 227 -20.84 -24.13 -0.12
C ALA A 227 -21.88 -24.09 1.01
N GLU A 228 -22.13 -25.19 1.70
CA GLU A 228 -22.98 -25.25 2.90
C GLU A 228 -22.26 -24.73 4.15
N VAL A 229 -20.95 -24.97 4.27
CA VAL A 229 -20.18 -24.69 5.51
C VAL A 229 -19.54 -23.30 5.50
N PHE A 230 -19.03 -22.85 4.37
CA PHE A 230 -18.23 -21.61 4.29
C PHE A 230 -18.98 -20.29 4.37
N PRO A 231 -20.31 -20.19 4.14
CA PRO A 231 -21.02 -18.91 4.25
C PRO A 231 -20.77 -18.18 5.58
N ALA A 232 -20.68 -18.93 6.69
CA ALA A 232 -20.40 -18.36 8.01
C ALA A 232 -19.02 -17.68 8.09
N MET A 233 -18.03 -18.12 7.30
CA MET A 233 -16.68 -17.52 7.25
C MET A 233 -16.63 -16.34 6.29
N TYR A 234 -17.39 -16.38 5.21
CA TYR A 234 -17.44 -15.32 4.20
C TYR A 234 -18.25 -14.10 4.63
N SER A 235 -19.28 -14.29 5.48
CA SER A 235 -20.21 -13.24 5.89
C SER A 235 -19.56 -12.00 6.50
N ASP A 236 -18.37 -12.14 7.05
CA ASP A 236 -17.67 -11.06 7.73
C ASP A 236 -16.89 -10.12 6.79
N TRP A 237 -16.64 -10.55 5.53
CA TRP A 237 -15.80 -9.80 4.62
C TRP A 237 -16.28 -9.82 3.15
N ALA A 238 -17.02 -10.82 2.72
CA ALA A 238 -17.51 -10.87 1.36
C ALA A 238 -18.62 -9.85 1.11
N HIS A 239 -18.70 -9.32 -0.10
CA HIS A 239 -19.81 -8.45 -0.51
C HIS A 239 -21.14 -9.23 -0.43
N LYS A 240 -22.18 -8.57 0.02
CA LYS A 240 -23.51 -9.20 0.29
C LYS A 240 -24.14 -9.93 -0.92
N ASP A 241 -23.80 -9.50 -2.13
CA ASP A 241 -24.34 -10.08 -3.37
C ASP A 241 -23.48 -11.23 -3.91
N VAL A 242 -22.39 -11.61 -3.20
CA VAL A 242 -21.47 -12.69 -3.59
C VAL A 242 -21.78 -13.94 -2.78
N THR A 243 -22.00 -15.06 -3.47
CA THR A 243 -22.30 -16.34 -2.81
C THR A 243 -21.00 -17.10 -2.46
N ALA A 244 -21.12 -18.07 -1.53
CA ALA A 244 -20.02 -18.97 -1.20
C ALA A 244 -19.54 -19.77 -2.42
N SER A 245 -20.45 -20.17 -3.29
CA SER A 245 -20.15 -20.90 -4.52
C SER A 245 -19.32 -20.04 -5.51
N ASP A 246 -19.63 -18.74 -5.59
CA ASP A 246 -18.87 -17.81 -6.42
C ASP A 246 -17.43 -17.71 -5.92
N LEU A 247 -17.21 -17.50 -4.62
CA LEU A 247 -15.87 -17.41 -4.02
C LEU A 247 -15.09 -18.73 -4.12
N LEU A 248 -15.75 -19.86 -3.92
CA LEU A 248 -15.13 -21.18 -4.08
C LEU A 248 -14.54 -21.41 -5.48
N ASN A 249 -15.08 -20.76 -6.51
CA ASN A 249 -14.51 -20.85 -7.86
C ASN A 249 -13.13 -20.17 -7.94
N PHE A 250 -12.85 -19.19 -7.11
CA PHE A 250 -11.60 -18.42 -7.08
C PHE A 250 -10.63 -18.88 -5.98
N LEU A 251 -11.16 -19.41 -4.87
CA LEU A 251 -10.38 -19.80 -3.69
C LEU A 251 -10.08 -21.31 -3.67
N ARG A 252 -9.75 -21.85 -4.85
CA ARG A 252 -9.31 -23.23 -5.04
C ARG A 252 -7.92 -23.24 -5.66
N VAL A 253 -7.03 -24.01 -5.06
CA VAL A 253 -5.71 -24.27 -5.62
C VAL A 253 -5.73 -25.67 -6.24
N PRO A 254 -5.56 -25.82 -7.57
CA PRO A 254 -5.62 -27.11 -8.22
C PRO A 254 -4.48 -28.02 -7.79
N TYR A 255 -4.70 -29.32 -7.89
CA TYR A 255 -3.64 -30.30 -7.72
C TYR A 255 -2.86 -30.47 -9.03
N VAL A 256 -1.63 -30.01 -9.04
CA VAL A 256 -0.73 -30.13 -10.18
C VAL A 256 0.50 -30.92 -9.73
N PRO A 257 0.65 -32.21 -10.13
CA PRO A 257 1.65 -33.12 -9.56
C PRO A 257 3.10 -32.65 -9.64
N ILE A 258 3.48 -31.92 -10.68
CA ILE A 258 4.85 -31.44 -10.85
C ILE A 258 5.33 -30.57 -9.69
N TRP A 259 4.43 -29.82 -9.06
CA TRP A 259 4.77 -28.92 -7.93
C TRP A 259 4.93 -29.64 -6.58
N ASN A 260 4.92 -30.98 -6.58
CA ASN A 260 5.30 -31.76 -5.41
C ASN A 260 6.79 -32.14 -5.41
N PHE A 261 7.53 -31.81 -6.49
CA PHE A 261 8.95 -32.11 -6.64
C PHE A 261 9.80 -30.86 -6.47
N GLY A 262 10.08 -30.51 -5.20
CA GLY A 262 10.90 -29.36 -4.87
C GLY A 262 10.12 -28.13 -4.39
N GLU A 263 10.88 -27.16 -3.88
CA GLU A 263 10.37 -25.92 -3.30
C GLU A 263 10.49 -24.80 -4.35
N GLU A 264 9.70 -24.88 -5.42
CA GLU A 264 9.63 -23.86 -6.47
C GLU A 264 8.46 -22.89 -6.25
N ILE A 265 8.56 -21.71 -6.84
CA ILE A 265 7.50 -20.68 -6.86
C ILE A 265 6.96 -20.57 -8.30
N PRO A 266 5.96 -21.38 -8.69
CA PRO A 266 5.39 -21.38 -10.03
C PRO A 266 4.88 -20.02 -10.49
N ALA A 267 4.37 -19.20 -9.59
CA ALA A 267 3.95 -17.85 -9.90
C ALA A 267 5.06 -16.97 -10.52
N ILE A 268 6.33 -17.27 -10.22
CA ILE A 268 7.51 -16.62 -10.83
C ILE A 268 8.01 -17.41 -12.04
N THR A 269 8.19 -18.73 -11.91
CA THR A 269 8.90 -19.55 -12.91
C THR A 269 8.04 -19.85 -14.15
N LYS A 270 6.72 -19.96 -14.01
CA LYS A 270 5.77 -20.17 -15.12
C LYS A 270 4.81 -19.00 -15.34
N GLY A 271 4.66 -18.13 -14.36
CA GLY A 271 3.72 -17.01 -14.41
C GLY A 271 2.28 -17.41 -14.03
N THR A 272 1.33 -16.54 -14.35
CA THR A 272 -0.06 -16.60 -13.84
C THR A 272 -1.13 -16.53 -14.92
N SER A 273 -0.73 -16.60 -16.21
CA SER A 273 -1.64 -16.38 -17.34
C SER A 273 -2.44 -17.62 -17.74
N ASP A 274 -1.95 -18.81 -17.40
CA ASP A 274 -2.60 -20.07 -17.75
C ASP A 274 -3.67 -20.42 -16.71
N VAL A 275 -4.93 -20.43 -17.13
CA VAL A 275 -6.11 -20.73 -16.28
C VAL A 275 -6.04 -22.13 -15.69
N ASP A 276 -5.38 -23.05 -16.38
CA ASP A 276 -5.23 -24.44 -15.99
C ASP A 276 -4.03 -24.69 -15.08
N ASP A 277 -3.14 -23.71 -14.91
CA ASP A 277 -1.99 -23.82 -14.02
C ASP A 277 -2.30 -23.22 -12.64
N ILE A 278 -1.53 -23.65 -11.66
CA ILE A 278 -1.65 -23.27 -10.25
C ILE A 278 -1.41 -21.78 -10.02
N GLY A 279 -0.55 -21.15 -10.84
CA GLY A 279 -0.22 -19.74 -10.78
C GLY A 279 -1.44 -18.82 -10.90
N TYR A 280 -2.42 -19.20 -11.73
CA TYR A 280 -3.66 -18.45 -11.90
C TYR A 280 -4.47 -18.35 -10.60
N SER A 281 -4.62 -19.46 -9.87
CA SER A 281 -5.32 -19.47 -8.58
C SER A 281 -4.56 -18.71 -7.50
N LEU A 282 -3.23 -18.88 -7.45
CA LEU A 282 -2.37 -18.21 -6.47
C LEU A 282 -2.36 -16.69 -6.67
N GLU A 283 -2.43 -16.22 -7.91
CA GLU A 283 -2.56 -14.79 -8.22
C GLU A 283 -3.88 -14.20 -7.74
N THR A 284 -4.97 -14.95 -7.84
CA THR A 284 -6.26 -14.52 -7.32
C THR A 284 -6.24 -14.37 -5.80
N ILE A 285 -5.59 -15.32 -5.11
CA ILE A 285 -5.43 -15.27 -3.65
C ILE A 285 -4.54 -14.06 -3.27
N ALA A 286 -3.45 -13.82 -4.00
CA ALA A 286 -2.61 -12.65 -3.77
C ALA A 286 -3.37 -11.32 -3.98
N ALA A 287 -4.22 -11.25 -5.01
CA ALA A 287 -5.06 -10.08 -5.26
C ALA A 287 -6.10 -9.87 -4.15
N LEU A 288 -6.69 -10.95 -3.63
CA LEU A 288 -7.61 -10.89 -2.48
C LEU A 288 -6.91 -10.32 -1.24
N VAL A 289 -5.68 -10.74 -0.98
CA VAL A 289 -4.82 -10.18 0.09
C VAL A 289 -4.54 -8.71 -0.16
N ALA A 290 -4.12 -8.34 -1.37
CA ALA A 290 -3.80 -6.96 -1.74
C ALA A 290 -4.98 -5.99 -1.56
N HIS A 291 -6.20 -6.47 -1.75
CA HIS A 291 -7.43 -5.71 -1.49
C HIS A 291 -7.91 -5.77 -0.04
N ASN A 292 -7.17 -6.39 0.88
CA ASN A 292 -7.61 -6.63 2.26
C ASN A 292 -9.03 -7.24 2.30
N LEU A 293 -9.29 -8.23 1.47
CA LEU A 293 -10.55 -8.97 1.27
C LEU A 293 -11.71 -8.11 0.73
N ALA A 294 -11.50 -6.86 0.37
CA ALA A 294 -12.56 -5.99 -0.15
C ALA A 294 -12.88 -6.25 -1.64
N ALA A 295 -13.96 -5.62 -2.12
CA ALA A 295 -14.38 -5.59 -3.53
C ALA A 295 -14.55 -6.98 -4.18
N THR A 296 -15.08 -7.95 -3.44
CA THR A 296 -15.30 -9.32 -3.93
C THR A 296 -16.37 -9.42 -5.03
N ASP A 297 -17.26 -8.45 -5.09
CA ASP A 297 -18.20 -8.25 -6.20
C ASP A 297 -17.47 -7.97 -7.52
N VAL A 298 -16.41 -7.16 -7.49
CA VAL A 298 -15.56 -6.94 -8.67
C VAL A 298 -14.81 -8.21 -9.06
N LEU A 299 -14.29 -8.97 -8.08
CA LEU A 299 -13.63 -10.26 -8.33
C LEU A 299 -14.56 -11.22 -9.09
N THR A 300 -15.82 -11.35 -8.65
CA THR A 300 -16.78 -12.27 -9.25
C THR A 300 -17.28 -11.81 -10.61
N GLN A 301 -17.34 -10.51 -10.85
CA GLN A 301 -17.72 -9.95 -12.15
C GLN A 301 -16.57 -9.96 -13.15
N SER A 302 -15.33 -9.66 -12.72
CA SER A 302 -14.16 -9.58 -13.59
C SER A 302 -12.88 -9.75 -12.79
N ARG A 303 -12.38 -11.00 -12.74
CA ARG A 303 -11.10 -11.33 -12.10
C ARG A 303 -9.94 -10.45 -12.61
N ASP A 304 -9.87 -10.24 -13.92
CA ASP A 304 -8.73 -9.51 -14.52
C ASP A 304 -8.70 -8.05 -14.09
N LYS A 305 -9.86 -7.40 -13.97
CA LYS A 305 -9.95 -6.03 -13.42
C LYS A 305 -9.52 -6.00 -11.95
N TYR A 306 -9.95 -6.98 -11.18
CA TYR A 306 -9.59 -7.11 -9.76
C TYR A 306 -8.07 -7.24 -9.58
N ILE A 307 -7.44 -8.13 -10.36
CA ILE A 307 -6.00 -8.33 -10.32
C ILE A 307 -5.23 -7.10 -10.81
N LEU A 308 -5.69 -6.48 -11.90
CA LEU A 308 -5.04 -5.27 -12.42
C LEU A 308 -5.05 -4.14 -11.38
N ALA A 309 -6.16 -3.96 -10.67
CA ALA A 309 -6.25 -2.98 -9.60
C ALA A 309 -5.26 -3.28 -8.46
N ALA A 310 -5.14 -4.55 -8.03
CA ALA A 310 -4.16 -4.97 -7.04
C ALA A 310 -2.71 -4.71 -7.48
N ARG A 311 -2.36 -5.07 -8.71
CA ARG A 311 -1.01 -4.89 -9.30
C ARG A 311 -0.61 -3.42 -9.41
N THR A 312 -1.54 -2.53 -9.68
CA THR A 312 -1.26 -1.11 -9.95
C THR A 312 -1.41 -0.22 -8.72
N ALA A 313 -1.98 -0.71 -7.63
CA ALA A 313 -2.31 0.08 -6.45
C ALA A 313 -1.09 0.81 -5.86
N VAL A 314 0.03 0.11 -5.67
CA VAL A 314 1.26 0.70 -5.11
C VAL A 314 1.85 1.75 -6.06
N SER A 315 1.93 1.43 -7.36
CA SER A 315 2.44 2.38 -8.37
C SER A 315 1.56 3.63 -8.43
N GLN A 316 0.24 3.50 -8.35
CA GLN A 316 -0.70 4.63 -8.31
C GLN A 316 -0.53 5.45 -7.03
N GLN A 317 -0.35 4.81 -5.87
CA GLN A 317 -0.09 5.50 -4.60
C GLN A 317 1.24 6.28 -4.64
N LEU A 318 2.31 5.69 -5.19
CA LEU A 318 3.60 6.36 -5.35
C LEU A 318 3.50 7.55 -6.30
N LEU A 319 2.85 7.40 -7.45
CA LEU A 319 2.60 8.49 -8.39
C LEU A 319 1.74 9.60 -7.76
N GLN A 320 0.75 9.24 -6.94
CA GLN A 320 -0.07 10.19 -6.22
C GLN A 320 0.73 10.90 -5.12
N ALA A 321 1.60 10.18 -4.38
CA ALA A 321 2.49 10.75 -3.37
C ALA A 321 3.55 11.67 -4.00
N GLU A 322 4.12 11.32 -5.16
CA GLU A 322 5.01 12.19 -5.92
C GLU A 322 4.27 13.43 -6.44
N ARG A 323 3.05 13.28 -6.97
CA ARG A 323 2.19 14.42 -7.36
C ARG A 323 1.84 15.32 -6.17
N LEU A 324 1.65 14.77 -4.98
CA LEU A 324 1.46 15.54 -3.75
C LEU A 324 2.75 16.25 -3.29
N LYS A 325 3.92 15.63 -3.50
CA LYS A 325 5.24 16.23 -3.25
C LYS A 325 5.61 17.28 -4.28
N THR A 326 5.21 17.09 -5.54
CA THR A 326 5.40 18.01 -6.66
C THR A 326 4.16 18.86 -6.91
N GLY A 327 3.45 19.34 -5.88
CA GLY A 327 2.27 20.20 -6.04
C GLY A 327 2.37 21.14 -7.23
N ILE A 328 1.27 21.51 -7.87
CA ILE A 328 1.27 22.41 -9.03
C ILE A 328 2.14 23.61 -8.72
N LYS A 329 3.21 23.82 -9.49
CA LYS A 329 4.13 24.93 -9.29
C LYS A 329 3.45 26.23 -9.70
N VAL A 330 3.31 27.14 -8.75
CA VAL A 330 2.71 28.47 -8.97
C VAL A 330 3.80 29.53 -8.87
N PHE A 331 4.06 30.22 -9.95
CA PHE A 331 4.94 31.39 -9.97
C PHE A 331 4.13 32.67 -9.77
N ILE A 332 4.58 33.57 -8.89
CA ILE A 332 3.91 34.86 -8.63
C ILE A 332 4.82 35.98 -9.14
N SER A 333 4.45 36.61 -10.26
CA SER A 333 5.10 37.77 -10.81
C SER A 333 4.44 39.04 -10.26
N TYR A 334 5.23 39.97 -9.73
CA TYR A 334 4.73 41.19 -9.14
C TYR A 334 5.78 42.33 -9.15
N SER A 335 5.33 43.59 -9.17
CA SER A 335 6.22 44.73 -8.94
C SER A 335 6.60 44.80 -7.44
N TYR A 336 7.84 45.18 -7.14
CA TYR A 336 8.30 45.38 -5.76
C TYR A 336 7.42 46.35 -4.98
N ARG A 337 6.80 47.31 -5.62
CA ARG A 337 5.85 48.25 -5.01
C ARG A 337 4.54 47.59 -4.57
N ASP A 338 4.24 46.42 -5.12
CA ASP A 338 3.02 45.66 -4.81
C ASP A 338 3.25 44.50 -3.83
N VAL A 339 4.39 44.48 -3.13
CA VAL A 339 4.75 43.40 -2.17
C VAL A 339 3.66 43.12 -1.14
N ARG A 340 2.92 44.13 -0.70
CA ARG A 340 1.82 43.96 0.25
C ARG A 340 0.68 43.11 -0.32
N TYR A 341 0.29 43.33 -1.57
CA TYR A 341 -0.73 42.53 -2.25
C TYR A 341 -0.25 41.07 -2.47
N MET A 342 1.03 40.89 -2.79
CA MET A 342 1.62 39.56 -2.90
C MET A 342 1.56 38.80 -1.57
N GLN A 343 1.85 39.48 -0.44
CA GLN A 343 1.76 38.87 0.90
C GLN A 343 0.33 38.51 1.26
N GLU A 344 -0.66 39.37 0.97
CA GLU A 344 -2.08 39.10 1.15
C GLU A 344 -2.51 37.86 0.33
N LEU A 345 -2.17 37.80 -0.96
CA LEU A 345 -2.43 36.64 -1.81
C LEU A 345 -1.81 35.37 -1.23
N ARG A 346 -0.56 35.40 -0.80
CA ARG A 346 0.10 34.22 -0.19
C ARG A 346 -0.61 33.73 1.06
N ALA A 347 -1.11 34.64 1.91
CA ALA A 347 -1.89 34.26 3.07
C ALA A 347 -3.14 33.47 2.69
N HIS A 348 -3.85 33.91 1.64
CA HIS A 348 -5.03 33.22 1.12
C HIS A 348 -4.72 31.93 0.37
N LEU A 349 -3.52 31.75 -0.21
CA LEU A 349 -3.06 30.52 -0.86
C LEU A 349 -2.56 29.45 0.12
N ARG A 350 -2.22 29.83 1.37
CA ARG A 350 -1.70 28.90 2.41
C ARG A 350 -2.53 27.63 2.64
N PRO A 351 -3.87 27.65 2.63
CA PRO A 351 -4.67 26.44 2.75
C PRO A 351 -4.41 25.45 1.60
N LEU A 352 -4.22 25.93 0.37
CA LEU A 352 -3.90 25.11 -0.80
C LEU A 352 -2.48 24.52 -0.74
N GLU A 353 -1.52 25.31 -0.22
CA GLU A 353 -0.15 24.84 0.03
C GLU A 353 -0.13 23.74 1.12
N ARG A 354 -0.85 23.95 2.25
CA ARG A 354 -0.94 22.96 3.33
C ARG A 354 -1.60 21.65 2.90
N GLN A 355 -2.53 21.72 1.95
CA GLN A 355 -3.17 20.55 1.35
C GLN A 355 -2.30 19.89 0.26
N GLY A 356 -1.11 20.42 -0.02
CA GLY A 356 -0.21 19.90 -1.05
C GLY A 356 -0.69 20.08 -2.49
N PHE A 357 -1.69 20.96 -2.71
CA PHE A 357 -2.22 21.21 -4.05
C PHE A 357 -1.29 22.06 -4.89
N ILE A 358 -0.61 23.01 -4.26
CA ILE A 358 0.31 23.94 -4.92
C ILE A 358 1.61 24.11 -4.13
N VAL A 359 2.65 24.49 -4.85
CA VAL A 359 3.90 25.03 -4.29
C VAL A 359 4.11 26.41 -4.91
N THR A 360 4.09 27.46 -4.07
CA THR A 360 4.25 28.83 -4.58
C THR A 360 5.70 29.28 -4.54
N TRP A 361 6.14 29.88 -5.64
CA TRP A 361 7.40 30.61 -5.72
C TRP A 361 7.12 32.10 -5.97
N GLY A 362 7.67 32.95 -5.14
CA GLY A 362 7.45 34.41 -5.21
C GLY A 362 8.32 35.17 -4.23
N ASP A 363 9.35 34.52 -3.65
CA ASP A 363 10.27 35.17 -2.73
C ASP A 363 11.56 35.54 -3.46
N ARG A 364 11.84 36.85 -3.57
CA ARG A 364 13.05 37.42 -4.17
C ARG A 364 14.32 37.27 -3.33
N ARG A 365 14.33 36.40 -2.33
CA ARG A 365 15.54 36.07 -1.56
C ARG A 365 16.36 35.02 -2.29
N VAL A 366 17.18 35.49 -3.23
CA VAL A 366 18.21 34.65 -3.84
C VAL A 366 19.38 34.54 -2.87
N SER A 367 19.76 33.33 -2.49
CA SER A 367 20.98 33.06 -1.74
C SER A 367 22.18 33.54 -2.56
N GLY A 368 23.13 34.27 -1.94
CA GLY A 368 24.23 34.91 -2.61
C GLY A 368 25.02 33.96 -3.52
N GLY A 369 25.25 34.39 -4.79
CA GLY A 369 26.11 33.73 -5.75
C GLY A 369 25.48 33.30 -7.07
N GLN A 370 24.15 33.33 -7.22
CA GLN A 370 23.49 33.06 -8.53
C GLN A 370 22.94 34.35 -9.15
N SER A 371 22.98 34.43 -10.49
CA SER A 371 22.35 35.52 -11.21
C SER A 371 20.85 35.52 -10.95
N TRP A 372 20.35 36.62 -10.39
CA TRP A 372 18.95 36.80 -10.02
C TRP A 372 18.00 36.56 -11.21
N THR A 373 18.40 37.02 -12.38
CA THR A 373 17.66 36.87 -13.65
C THR A 373 17.54 35.40 -14.09
N GLU A 374 18.62 34.61 -13.95
CA GLU A 374 18.62 33.20 -14.34
C GLU A 374 17.72 32.35 -13.42
N THR A 375 17.69 32.66 -12.13
CA THR A 375 16.82 31.97 -11.18
C THR A 375 15.35 32.25 -11.48
N ILE A 376 14.97 33.51 -11.74
CA ILE A 376 13.58 33.86 -12.10
C ILE A 376 13.16 33.16 -13.39
N ASN A 377 13.98 33.17 -14.43
CA ASN A 377 13.65 32.53 -15.70
C ASN A 377 13.46 31.05 -15.53
N ARG A 378 14.33 30.37 -14.79
CA ARG A 378 14.19 28.92 -14.50
C ARG A 378 12.90 28.57 -13.74
N GLU A 379 12.58 29.35 -12.72
CA GLU A 379 11.35 29.10 -11.92
C GLU A 379 10.06 29.40 -12.71
N LEU A 380 10.12 30.43 -13.57
CA LEU A 380 9.05 30.80 -14.51
C LEU A 380 8.83 29.69 -15.55
N GLU A 381 9.89 29.14 -16.15
CA GLU A 381 9.85 28.05 -17.12
C GLU A 381 9.31 26.73 -16.51
N GLN A 382 9.50 26.52 -15.21
CA GLN A 382 9.04 25.33 -14.51
C GLN A 382 7.63 25.47 -13.92
N ALA A 383 7.04 26.66 -13.97
CA ALA A 383 5.72 26.92 -13.41
C ALA A 383 4.62 26.26 -14.24
N ASN A 384 3.63 25.70 -13.57
CA ASN A 384 2.39 25.21 -14.20
C ASN A 384 1.32 26.31 -14.25
N ILE A 385 1.33 27.21 -13.27
CA ILE A 385 0.47 28.38 -13.18
C ILE A 385 1.34 29.61 -12.93
N ILE A 386 1.10 30.67 -13.67
CA ILE A 386 1.78 31.95 -13.53
C ILE A 386 0.75 33.00 -13.16
N LEU A 387 0.84 33.53 -11.94
CA LEU A 387 -0.03 34.60 -11.43
C LEU A 387 0.69 35.93 -11.67
N MET A 388 0.08 36.81 -12.44
CA MET A 388 0.62 38.15 -12.74
C MET A 388 -0.17 39.21 -11.96
N LEU A 389 0.46 39.83 -10.97
CA LEU A 389 -0.15 40.87 -10.14
C LEU A 389 -0.10 42.21 -10.84
N VAL A 390 -1.15 42.52 -11.58
CA VAL A 390 -1.19 43.65 -12.52
C VAL A 390 -1.55 44.95 -11.81
N SER A 391 -0.66 45.95 -11.93
CA SER A 391 -0.83 47.32 -11.48
C SER A 391 -0.14 48.28 -12.45
N SER A 392 -0.30 49.59 -12.29
CA SER A 392 0.46 50.58 -13.04
C SER A 392 1.98 50.44 -12.87
N ASP A 393 2.45 50.14 -11.65
CA ASP A 393 3.87 49.89 -11.40
C ASP A 393 4.39 48.58 -12.00
N TYR A 394 3.52 47.56 -12.11
CA TYR A 394 3.82 46.30 -12.77
C TYR A 394 4.02 46.49 -14.27
N LEU A 395 3.09 47.19 -14.92
CA LEU A 395 3.15 47.46 -16.36
C LEU A 395 4.24 48.48 -16.75
N ALA A 396 4.64 49.38 -15.86
CA ALA A 396 5.70 50.37 -16.06
C ALA A 396 7.12 49.78 -15.90
N SER A 397 7.26 48.52 -15.51
CA SER A 397 8.57 47.87 -15.33
C SER A 397 9.04 47.26 -16.66
N ASP A 398 10.06 47.83 -17.27
CA ASP A 398 10.66 47.32 -18.53
C ASP A 398 11.09 45.84 -18.36
N TYR A 399 11.71 45.47 -17.22
CA TYR A 399 12.15 44.12 -16.97
C TYR A 399 10.97 43.11 -16.94
N ILE A 400 9.87 43.45 -16.26
CA ILE A 400 8.69 42.59 -16.18
C ILE A 400 8.04 42.51 -17.56
N TYR A 401 7.90 43.62 -18.25
CA TYR A 401 7.21 43.70 -19.54
C TYR A 401 7.96 42.94 -20.63
N GLU A 402 9.25 43.17 -20.78
CA GLU A 402 10.04 42.58 -21.86
C GLU A 402 10.45 41.14 -21.64
N ARG A 403 10.52 40.68 -20.37
CA ARG A 403 11.00 39.35 -20.04
C ARG A 403 9.92 38.44 -19.43
N GLU A 404 9.35 38.82 -18.27
CA GLU A 404 8.45 37.95 -17.58
C GLU A 404 7.11 37.79 -18.33
N ILE A 405 6.51 38.88 -18.79
CA ILE A 405 5.22 38.82 -19.52
C ILE A 405 5.43 38.08 -20.86
N ARG A 406 6.50 38.38 -21.60
CA ARG A 406 6.77 37.75 -22.89
C ARG A 406 6.94 36.22 -22.74
N LEU A 407 7.82 35.79 -21.83
CA LEU A 407 8.09 34.38 -21.60
C LEU A 407 6.82 33.64 -21.08
N ALA A 408 6.08 34.25 -20.18
CA ALA A 408 4.87 33.66 -19.66
C ALA A 408 3.79 33.46 -20.75
N LEU A 409 3.64 34.44 -21.64
CA LEU A 409 2.70 34.32 -22.78
C LEU A 409 3.14 33.22 -23.76
N GLU A 410 4.42 33.07 -24.02
CA GLU A 410 4.96 31.99 -24.84
C GLU A 410 4.67 30.61 -24.19
N LEU A 411 4.87 30.49 -22.89
CA LEU A 411 4.53 29.28 -22.15
C LEU A 411 3.02 28.98 -22.16
N HIS A 412 2.19 30.02 -22.12
CA HIS A 412 0.74 29.89 -22.20
C HIS A 412 0.27 29.41 -23.57
N GLU A 413 0.78 30.04 -24.66
CA GLU A 413 0.46 29.70 -26.05
C GLU A 413 0.88 28.28 -26.42
N THR A 414 2.00 27.82 -25.87
CA THR A 414 2.49 26.44 -26.05
C THR A 414 1.82 25.42 -25.11
N GLY A 415 0.88 25.85 -24.25
CA GLY A 415 0.16 24.97 -23.29
C GLY A 415 1.04 24.45 -22.15
N ARG A 416 2.24 24.99 -21.96
CA ARG A 416 3.18 24.57 -20.90
C ARG A 416 2.81 25.16 -19.52
N ALA A 417 2.23 26.37 -19.50
CA ALA A 417 1.75 27.01 -18.28
C ALA A 417 0.40 27.70 -18.50
N ILE A 418 -0.36 27.93 -17.42
CA ILE A 418 -1.56 28.77 -17.44
C ILE A 418 -1.23 30.11 -16.81
N VAL A 419 -1.39 31.20 -17.60
CA VAL A 419 -1.19 32.56 -17.11
C VAL A 419 -2.50 33.18 -16.65
N ILE A 420 -2.49 33.78 -15.46
CA ILE A 420 -3.68 34.38 -14.84
C ILE A 420 -3.31 35.80 -14.41
N PRO A 421 -3.81 36.84 -15.09
CA PRO A 421 -3.71 38.23 -14.61
C PRO A 421 -4.59 38.44 -13.38
N ILE A 422 -4.05 39.03 -12.32
CA ILE A 422 -4.77 39.44 -11.14
C ILE A 422 -4.70 40.95 -11.03
N ILE A 423 -5.85 41.64 -11.16
CA ILE A 423 -5.87 43.09 -11.24
C ILE A 423 -5.85 43.68 -9.83
N LEU A 424 -4.73 44.27 -9.44
CA LEU A 424 -4.52 44.83 -8.09
C LEU A 424 -5.13 46.22 -7.93
N ARG A 425 -4.87 47.08 -8.86
CA ARG A 425 -5.29 48.49 -8.86
C ARG A 425 -5.83 48.88 -10.23
N PRO A 426 -6.76 49.90 -10.32
CA PRO A 426 -7.19 50.41 -11.60
C PRO A 426 -5.99 50.82 -12.46
N THR A 427 -5.88 50.23 -13.65
CA THR A 427 -4.82 50.50 -14.62
C THR A 427 -5.31 50.12 -16.01
N ASP A 428 -4.74 50.75 -17.05
CA ASP A 428 -5.06 50.42 -18.45
C ASP A 428 -4.33 49.13 -18.87
N TRP A 429 -4.70 48.00 -18.24
CA TRP A 429 -4.13 46.69 -18.60
C TRP A 429 -4.72 46.13 -19.90
N MET A 430 -5.88 46.66 -20.33
CA MET A 430 -6.54 46.24 -21.57
C MET A 430 -5.74 46.62 -22.83
N SER A 431 -4.86 47.61 -22.76
CA SER A 431 -3.92 47.95 -23.83
C SER A 431 -2.64 47.10 -23.83
N SER A 432 -2.47 46.24 -22.82
CA SER A 432 -1.32 45.31 -22.69
C SER A 432 -1.57 43.96 -23.37
N PRO A 433 -0.51 43.15 -23.65
CA PRO A 433 -0.66 41.81 -24.18
C PRO A 433 -1.48 40.85 -23.27
N LEU A 434 -1.68 41.21 -22.02
CA LEU A 434 -2.46 40.43 -21.06
C LEU A 434 -3.99 40.53 -21.29
N ALA A 435 -4.49 41.49 -22.05
CA ALA A 435 -5.91 41.76 -22.29
C ALA A 435 -6.68 40.54 -22.87
N ARG A 436 -6.01 39.64 -23.56
CA ARG A 436 -6.57 38.43 -24.15
C ARG A 436 -6.77 37.29 -23.16
N LEU A 437 -6.27 37.41 -21.93
CA LEU A 437 -6.37 36.38 -20.90
C LEU A 437 -7.51 36.67 -19.95
N PRO A 438 -8.20 35.62 -19.45
CA PRO A 438 -9.21 35.78 -18.40
C PRO A 438 -8.54 36.25 -17.10
N ALA A 439 -8.95 37.44 -16.62
CA ALA A 439 -8.39 38.03 -15.41
C ALA A 439 -9.22 37.73 -14.15
N LEU A 440 -8.57 37.76 -12.99
CA LEU A 440 -9.19 37.66 -11.68
C LEU A 440 -9.01 39.00 -10.90
N PRO A 441 -9.89 39.35 -9.98
CA PRO A 441 -11.22 38.72 -9.69
C PRO A 441 -12.16 38.70 -10.88
N LYS A 442 -13.22 37.89 -10.83
CA LYS A 442 -14.23 37.82 -11.91
C LYS A 442 -14.74 39.21 -12.28
N GLY A 443 -14.84 39.48 -13.59
CA GLY A 443 -15.23 40.79 -14.09
C GLY A 443 -14.08 41.81 -14.11
N ALA A 444 -12.84 41.41 -13.80
CA ALA A 444 -11.63 42.25 -13.78
C ALA A 444 -11.73 43.51 -12.92
N VAL A 445 -12.56 43.47 -11.87
CA VAL A 445 -12.63 44.52 -10.85
C VAL A 445 -11.37 44.47 -10.00
N SER A 446 -10.63 45.58 -9.90
CA SER A 446 -9.37 45.58 -9.15
C SER A 446 -9.56 45.32 -7.65
N ILE A 447 -8.60 44.59 -7.04
CA ILE A 447 -8.60 44.26 -5.59
C ILE A 447 -8.79 45.52 -4.73
N SER A 448 -8.16 46.63 -5.11
CA SER A 448 -8.23 47.88 -4.39
C SER A 448 -9.60 48.58 -4.37
N GLN A 449 -10.50 48.19 -5.29
CA GLN A 449 -11.86 48.76 -5.35
C GLN A 449 -12.86 48.02 -4.46
N TYR A 450 -12.50 46.84 -3.94
CA TYR A 450 -13.35 46.15 -2.98
C TYR A 450 -13.28 46.88 -1.60
N ARG A 451 -14.44 47.07 -1.00
CA ARG A 451 -14.54 47.62 0.36
C ARG A 451 -13.85 46.72 1.40
N ASP A 452 -13.98 45.41 1.18
CA ASP A 452 -13.28 44.35 1.91
C ASP A 452 -12.42 43.55 0.90
N ARG A 453 -11.10 43.68 1.04
CA ARG A 453 -10.15 43.02 0.14
C ARG A 453 -10.09 41.51 0.32
N ASP A 454 -10.43 41.01 1.51
CA ASP A 454 -10.44 39.57 1.76
C ASP A 454 -11.49 38.88 0.87
N LEU A 455 -12.64 39.51 0.61
CA LEU A 455 -13.66 39.02 -0.32
C LEU A 455 -13.11 38.92 -1.75
N ALA A 456 -12.31 39.89 -2.19
CA ALA A 456 -11.69 39.84 -3.50
C ALA A 456 -10.66 38.70 -3.60
N TRP A 457 -9.87 38.50 -2.55
CA TRP A 457 -8.91 37.40 -2.51
C TRP A 457 -9.58 36.02 -2.45
N VAL A 458 -10.73 35.87 -1.80
CA VAL A 458 -11.53 34.65 -1.82
C VAL A 458 -11.99 34.34 -3.25
N ASP A 459 -12.45 35.33 -4.02
CA ASP A 459 -12.83 35.15 -5.42
C ASP A 459 -11.62 34.72 -6.28
N VAL A 460 -10.46 35.37 -6.08
CA VAL A 460 -9.20 35.00 -6.73
C VAL A 460 -8.82 33.55 -6.44
N VAL A 461 -8.80 33.15 -5.16
CA VAL A 461 -8.42 31.78 -4.77
C VAL A 461 -9.43 30.75 -5.28
N THR A 462 -10.71 31.09 -5.33
CA THR A 462 -11.75 30.23 -5.91
C THR A 462 -11.50 30.01 -7.41
N GLY A 463 -11.16 31.08 -8.16
CA GLY A 463 -10.79 30.95 -9.56
C GLY A 463 -9.53 30.10 -9.79
N ILE A 464 -8.52 30.29 -8.96
CA ILE A 464 -7.27 29.49 -9.00
C ILE A 464 -7.58 28.02 -8.69
N ARG A 465 -8.44 27.72 -7.73
CA ARG A 465 -8.86 26.35 -7.38
C ARG A 465 -9.53 25.65 -8.55
N GLN A 466 -10.43 26.31 -9.27
CA GLN A 466 -11.09 25.76 -10.46
C GLN A 466 -10.07 25.38 -11.55
N ILE A 467 -9.04 26.19 -11.71
CA ILE A 467 -7.95 25.92 -12.66
C ILE A 467 -7.09 24.73 -12.20
N ILE A 468 -6.79 24.65 -10.91
CA ILE A 468 -6.08 23.52 -10.30
C ILE A 468 -6.86 22.22 -10.53
N ASP A 469 -8.17 22.23 -10.28
CA ASP A 469 -9.04 21.05 -10.49
C ASP A 469 -9.05 20.64 -11.97
N THR A 470 -9.14 21.59 -12.89
CA THR A 470 -9.06 21.32 -14.34
C THR A 470 -7.72 20.75 -14.78
N LEU A 471 -6.60 21.23 -14.22
CA LEU A 471 -5.27 20.69 -14.49
C LEU A 471 -5.12 19.26 -13.95
N ARG A 472 -5.68 19.00 -12.80
CA ARG A 472 -5.67 17.66 -12.17
C ARG A 472 -6.51 16.66 -12.95
N ASP A 473 -7.65 17.06 -13.47
CA ASP A 473 -8.53 16.20 -14.28
C ASP A 473 -7.93 15.89 -15.66
N LYS A 474 -7.17 16.81 -16.25
CA LYS A 474 -6.41 16.54 -17.50
C LYS A 474 -5.22 15.61 -17.30
N THR A 475 -4.79 15.40 -16.05
CA THR A 475 -3.63 14.57 -15.69
C THR A 475 -4.07 13.20 -15.13
N ARG A 476 -5.38 12.99 -14.97
CA ARG A 476 -6.04 11.71 -14.73
C ARG A 476 -6.36 11.00 -16.05
#